data_a03ac5c1602a6f892114dc4f6a3638bb
#
_entry.id   a03ac5c1602a6f892114dc4f6a3638bb
#
_cell.length_a   1.000
_cell.length_b   1.000
_cell.length_c   1.000
_cell.angle_alpha   90.00
_cell.angle_beta   90.00
_cell.angle_gamma   90.00
#
_symmetry.space_group_name_H-M   'P 1'
#
loop_
_entity.id
_entity.type
_entity.pdbx_description
1 polymer ?
#
loop_
_entity_poly.entity_id
_entity_poly.type
_entity_poly.pdbx_seq_one_letter_code
_entity_poly.pdbx_strand_id
1 'polypeptide(L)'
;PLWITGTVMQVGAFHFPTDYGIDIAELAHALEARGFDALFVCEHTHIPVSRKSPFPGGGELPKKYKHTHDPFVALSFAAAATRKLKLGTGICLIPQRDPIVTAKSVASLDQLSNGRFIFAIGGGWNVDEMEHHGVDPSRRRDVVREKVLAMRGLWAEDEAGYSGDFVEFAPSWS
;
A
#
# COMPACT_ATOMS: atom_id res chain seq x y z
N PRO A 1 40.15 -7.28 -1.02
CA PRO A 1 38.81 -7.27 -0.45
C PRO A 1 37.95 -6.37 -1.29
N LEU A 2 37.01 -6.96 -2.04
CA LEU A 2 36.00 -6.27 -2.82
C LEU A 2 34.94 -5.69 -1.87
N TRP A 3 35.18 -4.50 -1.32
CA TRP A 3 34.20 -3.77 -0.55
C TRP A 3 33.59 -2.68 -1.42
N ILE A 4 32.41 -3.00 -1.94
CA ILE A 4 31.35 -2.10 -2.38
C ILE A 4 31.81 -0.73 -2.86
N THR A 5 32.10 -0.63 -4.12
CA THR A 5 32.21 0.64 -4.81
C THR A 5 30.79 1.20 -5.03
N GLY A 6 30.40 2.20 -4.25
CA GLY A 6 29.41 3.18 -4.67
C GLY A 6 27.94 2.92 -4.33
N THR A 7 27.56 1.85 -3.60
CA THR A 7 26.15 1.73 -3.19
C THR A 7 25.97 2.24 -1.76
N VAL A 8 25.43 3.43 -1.62
CA VAL A 8 25.01 3.95 -0.30
C VAL A 8 23.82 3.09 0.16
N MET A 9 23.93 2.51 1.35
CA MET A 9 22.82 1.77 1.96
C MET A 9 21.62 2.71 2.18
N GLN A 10 20.43 2.30 1.73
CA GLN A 10 19.20 3.04 1.98
C GLN A 10 18.51 2.53 3.24
N VAL A 11 18.04 3.44 4.08
CA VAL A 11 17.37 3.14 5.34
C VAL A 11 15.96 3.71 5.32
N GLY A 12 14.96 2.83 5.47
CA GLY A 12 13.56 3.21 5.57
C GLY A 12 12.98 2.95 6.96
N ALA A 13 11.98 3.71 7.34
CA ALA A 13 11.14 3.46 8.51
C ALA A 13 9.84 2.76 8.09
N PHE A 14 9.34 1.88 8.94
CA PHE A 14 8.01 1.28 8.80
C PHE A 14 7.12 1.73 9.96
N HIS A 15 5.92 2.22 9.65
CA HIS A 15 5.01 2.77 10.64
C HIS A 15 3.57 2.30 10.47
N PHE A 16 2.84 2.20 11.60
CA PHE A 16 1.39 2.06 11.66
C PHE A 16 0.80 3.43 12.00
N PRO A 17 0.32 4.20 11.01
CA PRO A 17 -0.30 5.49 11.30
C PRO A 17 -1.65 5.28 11.99
N THR A 18 -1.84 5.87 13.15
CA THR A 18 -3.04 5.70 13.98
C THR A 18 -3.51 7.04 14.54
N ASP A 19 -4.78 7.10 14.95
CA ASP A 19 -5.41 8.27 15.58
C ASP A 19 -4.82 8.66 16.95
N TYR A 20 -4.03 7.80 17.55
CA TYR A 20 -3.36 8.03 18.85
C TYR A 20 -1.83 8.03 18.76
N GLY A 21 -1.28 7.88 17.57
CA GLY A 21 0.17 7.90 17.32
C GLY A 21 0.70 9.30 17.05
N ILE A 22 1.95 9.36 16.61
CA ILE A 22 2.53 10.59 16.08
C ILE A 22 1.82 10.98 14.78
N ASP A 23 1.59 12.27 14.56
CA ASP A 23 1.08 12.79 13.30
C ASP A 23 1.97 12.34 12.14
N ILE A 24 1.35 11.89 11.06
CA ILE A 24 2.10 11.29 9.94
C ILE A 24 2.96 12.31 9.19
N ALA A 25 2.52 13.55 9.10
CA ALA A 25 3.28 14.62 8.45
C ALA A 25 4.48 15.03 9.32
N GLU A 26 4.28 15.09 10.64
CA GLU A 26 5.35 15.35 11.61
C GLU A 26 6.40 14.23 11.57
N LEU A 27 5.97 12.96 11.57
CA LEU A 27 6.86 11.83 11.46
C LEU A 27 7.67 11.88 10.16
N ALA A 28 7.01 12.10 9.02
CA ALA A 28 7.66 12.14 7.72
C ALA A 28 8.70 13.26 7.65
N HIS A 29 8.35 14.46 8.13
CA HIS A 29 9.29 15.59 8.22
C HIS A 29 10.50 15.23 9.10
N ALA A 30 10.26 14.63 10.26
CA ALA A 30 11.32 14.24 11.18
C ALA A 30 12.26 13.17 10.61
N LEU A 31 11.73 12.22 9.83
CA LEU A 31 12.52 11.20 9.14
C LEU A 31 13.39 11.83 8.05
N GLU A 32 12.81 12.70 7.21
CA GLU A 32 13.55 13.39 6.16
C GLU A 32 14.68 14.24 6.75
N ALA A 33 14.41 14.98 7.81
CA ALA A 33 15.42 15.83 8.49
C ALA A 33 16.57 15.01 9.08
N ARG A 34 16.36 13.73 9.39
CA ARG A 34 17.37 12.79 9.92
C ARG A 34 18.06 11.95 8.85
N GLY A 35 17.75 12.18 7.57
CA GLY A 35 18.38 11.49 6.45
C GLY A 35 17.88 10.07 6.21
N PHE A 36 16.67 9.72 6.64
CA PHE A 36 16.03 8.49 6.21
C PHE A 36 15.64 8.58 4.73
N ASP A 37 15.74 7.45 4.01
CA ASP A 37 15.44 7.39 2.58
C ASP A 37 13.97 7.16 2.29
N ALA A 38 13.24 6.46 3.18
CA ALA A 38 11.86 6.09 2.94
C ALA A 38 11.01 5.96 4.21
N LEU A 39 9.70 6.20 4.06
CA LEU A 39 8.66 5.86 5.04
C LEU A 39 7.67 4.90 4.39
N PHE A 40 7.47 3.74 5.02
CA PHE A 40 6.46 2.76 4.63
C PHE A 40 5.34 2.71 5.67
N VAL A 41 4.10 2.64 5.20
CA VAL A 41 2.92 2.46 6.07
C VAL A 41 2.14 1.21 5.69
N CYS A 42 1.57 0.55 6.70
CA CYS A 42 0.77 -0.66 6.53
C CYS A 42 -0.66 -0.35 6.08
N GLU A 43 -1.39 -1.41 5.75
CA GLU A 43 -2.82 -1.35 5.45
C GLU A 43 -3.60 -2.43 6.19
N HIS A 44 -4.72 -2.00 6.78
CA HIS A 44 -5.89 -2.80 7.10
C HIS A 44 -7.11 -1.91 6.99
N THR A 45 -8.10 -2.31 6.19
CA THR A 45 -9.34 -1.53 6.03
C THR A 45 -10.20 -1.62 7.29
N HIS A 46 -10.20 -2.78 7.91
CA HIS A 46 -10.88 -3.10 9.16
C HIS A 46 -10.35 -4.43 9.73
N ILE A 47 -10.64 -4.68 10.98
CA ILE A 47 -10.30 -5.97 11.60
C ILE A 47 -11.61 -6.65 12.04
N PRO A 48 -12.01 -7.77 11.40
CA PRO A 48 -13.19 -8.52 11.80
C PRO A 48 -13.13 -9.00 13.26
N VAL A 49 -14.22 -8.81 13.98
CA VAL A 49 -14.32 -9.17 15.41
C VAL A 49 -14.28 -10.68 15.62
N SER A 50 -14.70 -11.45 14.61
CA SER A 50 -14.69 -12.92 14.61
C SER A 50 -13.30 -13.52 14.89
N ARG A 51 -12.22 -12.81 14.51
CA ARG A 51 -10.84 -13.25 14.72
C ARG A 51 -10.57 -14.69 14.27
N LYS A 52 -11.22 -15.13 13.18
CA LYS A 52 -10.99 -16.47 12.58
C LYS A 52 -9.53 -16.65 12.15
N SER A 53 -8.92 -15.57 11.65
CA SER A 53 -7.49 -15.56 11.30
C SER A 53 -6.65 -15.23 12.52
N PRO A 54 -5.76 -16.13 12.97
CA PRO A 54 -4.84 -15.82 14.06
C PRO A 54 -3.84 -14.74 13.64
N PHE A 55 -3.41 -13.92 14.60
CA PHE A 55 -2.36 -12.93 14.35
C PHE A 55 -1.03 -13.63 14.00
N PRO A 56 -0.39 -13.34 12.87
CA PRO A 56 0.84 -14.01 12.45
C PRO A 56 2.01 -13.85 13.42
N GLY A 57 2.02 -12.78 14.23
CA GLY A 57 3.02 -12.56 15.27
C GLY A 57 2.77 -13.35 16.56
N GLY A 58 1.68 -14.12 16.63
CA GLY A 58 1.25 -14.85 17.83
C GLY A 58 0.59 -13.95 18.90
N GLY A 59 -0.20 -14.57 19.76
CA GLY A 59 -0.89 -13.88 20.86
C GLY A 59 -2.02 -12.95 20.42
N GLU A 60 -2.31 -11.93 21.22
CA GLU A 60 -3.34 -10.94 20.93
C GLU A 60 -2.94 -10.00 19.78
N LEU A 61 -3.94 -9.62 18.98
CA LEU A 61 -3.74 -8.62 17.94
C LEU A 61 -3.46 -7.25 18.56
N PRO A 62 -2.31 -6.62 18.24
CA PRO A 62 -2.01 -5.29 18.77
C PRO A 62 -3.05 -4.25 18.42
N LYS A 63 -3.34 -3.32 19.35
CA LYS A 63 -4.34 -2.26 19.21
C LYS A 63 -4.21 -1.48 17.90
N LYS A 64 -2.99 -1.21 17.45
CA LYS A 64 -2.69 -0.44 16.22
C LYS A 64 -3.36 -0.96 14.96
N TYR A 65 -3.64 -2.26 14.87
CA TYR A 65 -4.32 -2.84 13.70
C TYR A 65 -5.76 -2.36 13.53
N LYS A 66 -6.44 -2.04 14.64
CA LYS A 66 -7.83 -1.55 14.63
C LYS A 66 -7.95 -0.05 14.34
N HIS A 67 -6.83 0.67 14.37
CA HIS A 67 -6.77 2.13 14.31
C HIS A 67 -5.95 2.65 13.13
N THR A 68 -5.50 1.75 12.25
CA THR A 68 -4.68 2.11 11.10
C THR A 68 -5.44 3.01 10.14
N HIS A 69 -4.82 4.13 9.75
CA HIS A 69 -5.34 5.00 8.69
C HIS A 69 -5.21 4.34 7.32
N ASP A 70 -6.03 4.79 6.34
CA ASP A 70 -5.84 4.41 4.95
C ASP A 70 -4.44 4.86 4.48
N PRO A 71 -3.67 3.96 3.82
CA PRO A 71 -2.29 4.25 3.46
C PRO A 71 -2.14 5.37 2.43
N PHE A 72 -3.05 5.48 1.45
CA PHE A 72 -2.96 6.54 0.44
C PHE A 72 -3.25 7.91 1.04
N VAL A 73 -4.23 7.99 1.95
CA VAL A 73 -4.53 9.23 2.68
C VAL A 73 -3.33 9.62 3.55
N ALA A 74 -2.82 8.70 4.38
CA ALA A 74 -1.69 8.98 5.26
C ALA A 74 -0.43 9.39 4.47
N LEU A 75 -0.11 8.67 3.39
CA LEU A 75 1.04 8.99 2.54
C LEU A 75 0.89 10.29 1.77
N SER A 76 -0.33 10.72 1.46
CA SER A 76 -0.56 12.04 0.85
C SER A 76 -0.19 13.18 1.80
N PHE A 77 -0.52 13.06 3.10
CA PHE A 77 -0.09 14.02 4.12
C PHE A 77 1.43 14.01 4.29
N ALA A 78 2.06 12.84 4.33
CA ALA A 78 3.51 12.70 4.37
C ALA A 78 4.19 13.32 3.13
N ALA A 79 3.61 13.12 1.93
CA ALA A 79 4.11 13.68 0.68
C ALA A 79 4.12 15.21 0.69
N ALA A 80 3.05 15.82 1.20
CA ALA A 80 2.93 17.28 1.30
C ALA A 80 3.95 17.88 2.28
N ALA A 81 4.31 17.15 3.34
CA ALA A 81 5.24 17.58 4.38
C ALA A 81 6.74 17.37 4.03
N THR A 82 7.05 16.67 2.94
CA THR A 82 8.43 16.27 2.58
C THR A 82 8.76 16.60 1.13
N ARG A 83 10.06 16.56 0.77
CA ARG A 83 10.54 16.85 -0.58
C ARG A 83 11.37 15.72 -1.21
N LYS A 84 12.02 14.89 -0.40
CA LYS A 84 12.97 13.86 -0.85
C LYS A 84 12.63 12.48 -0.34
N LEU A 85 11.98 12.38 0.83
CA LEU A 85 11.62 11.12 1.46
C LEU A 85 10.75 10.29 0.51
N LYS A 86 11.16 9.06 0.20
CA LYS A 86 10.33 8.11 -0.53
C LYS A 86 9.18 7.63 0.36
N LEU A 87 8.05 7.39 -0.24
CA LEU A 87 6.81 7.07 0.45
C LEU A 87 6.29 5.73 -0.07
N GLY A 88 6.02 4.79 0.79
CA GLY A 88 5.65 3.46 0.32
C GLY A 88 4.51 2.82 1.11
N THR A 89 3.78 1.96 0.43
CA THR A 89 2.89 1.02 1.10
C THR A 89 3.70 -0.17 1.61
N GLY A 90 3.46 -0.61 2.82
CA GLY A 90 4.14 -1.77 3.38
C GLY A 90 3.17 -2.74 4.07
N ILE A 91 2.25 -3.34 3.35
CA ILE A 91 1.97 -3.39 1.92
C ILE A 91 0.54 -2.94 1.60
N CYS A 92 0.23 -2.58 0.34
CA CYS A 92 -1.14 -2.42 -0.13
C CYS A 92 -1.80 -3.79 -0.34
N LEU A 93 -2.99 -3.98 0.22
CA LEU A 93 -3.74 -5.24 0.19
C LEU A 93 -4.62 -5.32 -1.08
N ILE A 94 -4.01 -5.65 -2.20
CA ILE A 94 -4.65 -5.65 -3.53
C ILE A 94 -5.96 -6.43 -3.61
N PRO A 95 -6.13 -7.61 -2.98
CA PRO A 95 -7.40 -8.33 -3.05
C PRO A 95 -8.60 -7.51 -2.57
N GLN A 96 -8.38 -6.62 -1.60
CA GLN A 96 -9.42 -5.85 -0.94
C GLN A 96 -9.76 -4.54 -1.65
N ARG A 97 -9.05 -4.17 -2.72
CA ARG A 97 -9.20 -2.88 -3.39
C ARG A 97 -9.78 -3.04 -4.81
N ASP A 98 -10.57 -2.06 -5.21
CA ASP A 98 -10.94 -1.89 -6.62
C ASP A 98 -9.71 -1.51 -7.44
N PRO A 99 -9.41 -2.20 -8.56
CA PRO A 99 -8.19 -1.96 -9.33
C PRO A 99 -8.20 -0.61 -10.06
N ILE A 100 -9.35 -0.12 -10.53
CA ILE A 100 -9.45 1.16 -11.26
C ILE A 100 -9.19 2.32 -10.29
N VAL A 101 -9.88 2.31 -9.15
CA VAL A 101 -9.69 3.32 -8.10
C VAL A 101 -8.25 3.30 -7.55
N THR A 102 -7.70 2.09 -7.36
CA THR A 102 -6.34 1.94 -6.87
C THR A 102 -5.31 2.44 -7.88
N ALA A 103 -5.49 2.14 -9.17
CA ALA A 103 -4.62 2.65 -10.23
C ALA A 103 -4.60 4.18 -10.23
N LYS A 104 -5.76 4.83 -10.13
CA LYS A 104 -5.87 6.29 -10.04
C LYS A 104 -5.19 6.85 -8.79
N SER A 105 -5.40 6.23 -7.62
CA SER A 105 -4.78 6.67 -6.36
C SER A 105 -3.26 6.58 -6.42
N VAL A 106 -2.72 5.49 -6.95
CA VAL A 106 -1.27 5.26 -7.14
C VAL A 106 -0.68 6.31 -8.06
N ALA A 107 -1.24 6.48 -9.26
CA ALA A 107 -0.75 7.45 -10.24
C ALA A 107 -0.81 8.89 -9.70
N SER A 108 -1.89 9.24 -9.00
CA SER A 108 -2.05 10.57 -8.41
C SER A 108 -1.01 10.82 -7.32
N LEU A 109 -0.82 9.88 -6.40
CA LEU A 109 0.16 10.03 -5.32
C LEU A 109 1.59 10.08 -5.87
N ASP A 110 1.92 9.26 -6.86
CA ASP A 110 3.23 9.27 -7.50
C ASP A 110 3.50 10.62 -8.18
N GLN A 111 2.57 11.11 -9.00
CA GLN A 111 2.68 12.38 -9.69
C GLN A 111 2.78 13.57 -8.70
N LEU A 112 1.89 13.65 -7.70
CA LEU A 112 1.86 14.73 -6.71
C LEU A 112 3.08 14.72 -5.79
N SER A 113 3.69 13.55 -5.59
CA SER A 113 4.93 13.42 -4.82
C SER A 113 6.20 13.59 -5.68
N ASN A 114 6.09 13.86 -6.99
CA ASN A 114 7.19 13.94 -7.94
C ASN A 114 8.00 12.62 -8.04
N GLY A 115 7.31 11.49 -8.24
CA GLY A 115 7.93 10.18 -8.47
C GLY A 115 8.58 9.56 -7.22
N ARG A 116 8.11 9.94 -6.02
CA ARG A 116 8.66 9.41 -4.75
C ARG A 116 7.88 8.22 -4.20
N PHE A 117 6.78 7.83 -4.85
CA PHE A 117 5.94 6.76 -4.36
C PHE A 117 6.50 5.36 -4.70
N ILE A 118 6.49 4.47 -3.72
CA ILE A 118 6.87 3.07 -3.86
C ILE A 118 5.62 2.23 -3.60
N PHE A 119 5.09 1.64 -4.65
CA PHE A 119 3.89 0.81 -4.56
C PHE A 119 4.25 -0.64 -4.25
N ALA A 120 4.35 -0.98 -2.97
CA ALA A 120 4.57 -2.35 -2.53
C ALA A 120 3.22 -3.02 -2.22
N ILE A 121 3.01 -4.21 -2.74
CA ILE A 121 1.72 -4.91 -2.77
C ILE A 121 1.77 -6.31 -2.16
N GLY A 122 0.61 -6.83 -1.78
CA GLY A 122 0.48 -8.21 -1.33
C GLY A 122 -0.96 -8.68 -1.19
N GLY A 123 -1.09 -9.97 -0.84
CA GLY A 123 -2.38 -10.64 -0.74
C GLY A 123 -3.03 -10.55 0.65
N GLY A 124 -2.31 -10.08 1.66
CA GLY A 124 -2.82 -10.07 3.03
C GLY A 124 -2.82 -11.44 3.73
N TRP A 125 -2.95 -11.42 5.04
CA TRP A 125 -2.99 -12.62 5.89
C TRP A 125 -4.37 -12.87 6.52
N ASN A 126 -5.19 -11.83 6.69
CA ASN A 126 -6.46 -11.88 7.39
C ASN A 126 -7.57 -12.36 6.46
N VAL A 127 -7.95 -13.62 6.60
CA VAL A 127 -8.90 -14.32 5.73
C VAL A 127 -10.27 -13.68 5.76
N ASP A 128 -10.81 -13.47 6.96
CA ASP A 128 -12.14 -12.90 7.14
C ASP A 128 -12.21 -11.41 6.69
N GLU A 129 -11.12 -10.67 6.75
CA GLU A 129 -11.04 -9.34 6.13
C GLU A 129 -11.19 -9.41 4.60
N MET A 130 -10.51 -10.37 3.95
CA MET A 130 -10.66 -10.60 2.51
C MET A 130 -12.08 -11.05 2.12
N GLU A 131 -12.67 -11.98 2.90
CA GLU A 131 -14.04 -12.46 2.69
C GLU A 131 -15.06 -11.31 2.74
N HIS A 132 -14.90 -10.35 3.65
CA HIS A 132 -15.75 -9.16 3.74
C HIS A 132 -15.67 -8.25 2.48
N HIS A 133 -14.55 -8.32 1.75
CA HIS A 133 -14.38 -7.65 0.45
C HIS A 133 -14.81 -8.53 -0.73
N GLY A 134 -15.49 -9.67 -0.48
CA GLY A 134 -15.98 -10.56 -1.53
C GLY A 134 -14.90 -11.39 -2.22
N VAL A 135 -13.73 -11.53 -1.62
CA VAL A 135 -12.62 -12.28 -2.18
C VAL A 135 -12.51 -13.64 -1.51
N ASP A 136 -12.47 -14.71 -2.31
CA ASP A 136 -12.09 -16.03 -1.85
C ASP A 136 -10.59 -16.06 -1.48
N PRO A 137 -10.24 -16.28 -0.20
CA PRO A 137 -8.84 -16.27 0.23
C PRO A 137 -7.95 -17.33 -0.44
N SER A 138 -8.55 -18.42 -0.93
CA SER A 138 -7.82 -19.46 -1.68
C SER A 138 -7.35 -18.96 -3.05
N ARG A 139 -8.08 -18.02 -3.66
CA ARG A 139 -7.81 -17.43 -4.96
C ARG A 139 -7.06 -16.09 -4.87
N ARG A 140 -6.67 -15.64 -3.67
CA ARG A 140 -6.07 -14.30 -3.47
C ARG A 140 -4.86 -14.00 -4.37
N ARG A 141 -4.06 -15.03 -4.73
CA ARG A 141 -2.89 -14.84 -5.61
C ARG A 141 -3.30 -14.54 -7.05
N ASP A 142 -4.33 -15.23 -7.54
CA ASP A 142 -4.88 -15.00 -8.87
C ASP A 142 -5.51 -13.61 -8.95
N VAL A 143 -6.28 -13.24 -7.92
CA VAL A 143 -6.88 -11.89 -7.78
C VAL A 143 -5.80 -10.81 -7.79
N VAL A 144 -4.71 -10.97 -7.01
CA VAL A 144 -3.59 -10.02 -7.01
C VAL A 144 -2.98 -9.90 -8.40
N ARG A 145 -2.67 -11.03 -9.04
CA ARG A 145 -2.06 -11.05 -10.37
C ARG A 145 -2.93 -10.30 -11.38
N GLU A 146 -4.22 -10.59 -11.41
CA GLU A 146 -5.14 -10.03 -12.39
C GLU A 146 -5.38 -8.53 -12.17
N LYS A 147 -5.62 -8.11 -10.93
CA LYS A 147 -5.75 -6.69 -10.59
C LYS A 147 -4.47 -5.90 -10.92
N VAL A 148 -3.30 -6.48 -10.70
CA VAL A 148 -2.02 -5.84 -11.06
C VAL A 148 -1.87 -5.69 -12.57
N LEU A 149 -2.25 -6.71 -13.35
CA LEU A 149 -2.20 -6.63 -14.81
C LEU A 149 -3.17 -5.56 -15.34
N ALA A 150 -4.39 -5.50 -14.80
CA ALA A 150 -5.37 -4.47 -15.13
C ALA A 150 -4.85 -3.05 -14.82
N MET A 151 -4.29 -2.85 -13.62
CA MET A 151 -3.68 -1.55 -13.25
C MET A 151 -2.52 -1.17 -14.16
N ARG A 152 -1.67 -2.12 -14.55
CA ARG A 152 -0.56 -1.86 -15.48
C ARG A 152 -1.05 -1.43 -16.85
N GLY A 153 -2.15 -2.01 -17.36
CA GLY A 153 -2.81 -1.55 -18.58
C GLY A 153 -3.24 -0.09 -18.47
N LEU A 154 -3.96 0.24 -17.37
CA LEU A 154 -4.43 1.62 -17.11
C LEU A 154 -3.30 2.65 -17.01
N TRP A 155 -2.09 2.26 -16.65
CA TRP A 155 -0.93 3.18 -16.59
C TRP A 155 -0.13 3.26 -17.89
N ALA A 156 -0.28 2.29 -18.78
CA ALA A 156 0.58 2.19 -19.97
C ALA A 156 -0.11 2.59 -21.27
N GLU A 157 -1.43 2.55 -21.31
CA GLU A 157 -2.22 2.70 -22.54
C GLU A 157 -3.18 3.90 -22.42
N ASP A 158 -3.37 4.65 -23.51
CA ASP A 158 -4.33 5.75 -23.55
C ASP A 158 -5.77 5.25 -23.40
N GLU A 159 -6.07 4.10 -24.03
CA GLU A 159 -7.35 3.40 -23.90
C GLU A 159 -7.09 1.99 -23.38
N ALA A 160 -7.32 1.76 -22.09
CA ALA A 160 -7.14 0.49 -21.45
C ALA A 160 -8.45 -0.20 -21.14
N GLY A 161 -8.57 -1.47 -21.49
CA GLY A 161 -9.63 -2.37 -21.07
C GLY A 161 -9.02 -3.64 -20.46
N TYR A 162 -9.82 -4.38 -19.72
CA TYR A 162 -9.39 -5.65 -19.15
C TYR A 162 -10.56 -6.65 -19.13
N SER A 163 -10.28 -7.92 -19.45
CA SER A 163 -11.25 -9.01 -19.34
C SER A 163 -10.56 -10.24 -18.76
N GLY A 164 -10.97 -10.62 -17.55
CA GLY A 164 -10.46 -11.76 -16.80
C GLY A 164 -11.51 -12.37 -15.90
N ASP A 165 -11.07 -13.25 -14.99
CA ASP A 165 -11.96 -13.95 -14.06
C ASP A 165 -12.43 -13.06 -12.89
N PHE A 166 -11.63 -12.07 -12.50
CA PHE A 166 -11.84 -11.23 -11.32
C PHE A 166 -11.95 -9.74 -11.62
N VAL A 167 -11.53 -9.32 -12.81
CA VAL A 167 -11.56 -7.93 -13.25
C VAL A 167 -12.09 -7.87 -14.67
N GLU A 168 -13.09 -7.04 -14.89
CA GLU A 168 -13.64 -6.78 -16.22
C GLU A 168 -14.04 -5.31 -16.33
N PHE A 169 -13.54 -4.63 -17.36
CA PHE A 169 -14.00 -3.29 -17.74
C PHE A 169 -13.69 -3.00 -19.22
N ALA A 170 -14.59 -2.27 -19.85
CA ALA A 170 -14.44 -1.83 -21.24
C ALA A 170 -13.29 -0.82 -21.38
N PRO A 171 -12.75 -0.61 -22.61
CA PRO A 171 -11.74 0.41 -22.87
C PRO A 171 -12.15 1.77 -22.30
N SER A 172 -11.24 2.37 -21.55
CA SER A 172 -11.47 3.60 -20.79
C SER A 172 -10.20 4.44 -20.73
N TRP A 173 -10.35 5.74 -20.67
CA TRP A 173 -9.26 6.67 -20.36
C TRP A 173 -9.07 6.80 -18.84
N SER A 174 -7.82 6.89 -18.37
CA SER A 174 -7.52 6.97 -16.94
C SER A 174 -6.53 8.09 -16.58
#